data_5af5f22c2d2219d1fb3194cd6748c558
#
_entry.id   5af5f22c2d2219d1fb3194cd6748c558
#
_cell.length_a   1.000
_cell.length_b   1.000
_cell.length_c   1.000
_cell.angle_alpha   90.00
_cell.angle_beta   90.00
_cell.angle_gamma   90.00
#
_symmetry.space_group_name_H-M   'P 1'
#
loop_
_entity.id
_entity.type
_entity.pdbx_description
1 polymer ?
#
loop_
_entity_poly.entity_id
_entity_poly.type
_entity_poly.pdbx_seq_one_letter_code
_entity_poly.pdbx_strand_id
1 'polypeptide(L)'
;MAEVRKKPELLAPAGDWEKLQMAVLYGADAVYLAGTSFGMRSFAGNFSDEELPRAVDFAHRHGVKVHATVNTMPRSGEVDRLPEHLEKLNDAGVDALILADLGAFILAGKYAPRCQRHISTQQSIANYACAQAWFDLGAQRVVLARELGMDEIREIRRRVDPALELETFCHGAMCVSYSGRCLLSNYMTGRDSNRGACAQPCRYQYALMEEKRPGEYFPVFEDEKGTYIMNSRDMCMIDHLDDLMDAGVDCLKIEGRAKSAYYAAIVTGAYRHVLDDVAAGRPVDPVWRDEVEHVSHRHYSTGFFYGQPGQFYEDARYIRDWQICAVVTDCTPEGLATLSLRNKFACRDQVEVVGPDTKPFTMTAPMMIDSQGLPLTEPKTPQMVFTMQLPHPVPPMSFIRHAVDLGGR
;
A
#
# COMPACT_ATOMS: atom_id res chain seq x y z
N MET A 1 10.49 14.46 31.73
CA MET A 1 10.09 13.12 31.24
C MET A 1 9.58 13.37 29.82
N ALA A 2 10.20 12.77 28.81
CA ALA A 2 9.67 12.85 27.45
C ALA A 2 8.26 12.23 27.47
N GLU A 3 7.27 12.94 27.01
CA GLU A 3 5.92 12.46 26.84
C GLU A 3 5.98 11.24 25.89
N VAL A 4 5.49 10.10 26.34
CA VAL A 4 5.51 8.88 25.52
C VAL A 4 4.57 9.13 24.34
N ARG A 5 5.14 9.32 23.15
CA ARG A 5 4.38 9.51 21.91
C ARG A 5 3.47 8.30 21.68
N LYS A 6 2.20 8.52 21.40
CA LYS A 6 1.27 7.45 20.99
C LYS A 6 1.72 6.91 19.63
N LYS A 7 2.10 5.63 19.56
CA LYS A 7 2.46 4.98 18.31
C LYS A 7 1.20 4.80 17.46
N PRO A 8 1.15 5.33 16.23
CA PRO A 8 0.03 5.12 15.33
C PRO A 8 -0.04 3.67 14.82
N GLU A 9 -1.24 3.24 14.44
CA GLU A 9 -1.50 1.96 13.77
C GLU A 9 -0.88 1.99 12.36
N LEU A 10 -0.13 0.96 11.98
CA LEU A 10 0.40 0.78 10.62
C LEU A 10 -0.58 -0.06 9.80
N LEU A 11 -1.26 0.56 8.84
CA LEU A 11 -2.27 -0.05 7.98
C LEU A 11 -1.70 -0.39 6.61
N ALA A 12 -1.54 -1.70 6.34
CA ALA A 12 -0.91 -2.21 5.12
C ALA A 12 -1.91 -2.77 4.10
N PRO A 13 -1.58 -2.75 2.79
CA PRO A 13 -2.46 -3.25 1.74
C PRO A 13 -2.43 -4.79 1.64
N ALA A 14 -3.61 -5.42 1.56
CA ALA A 14 -3.79 -6.86 1.36
C ALA A 14 -4.74 -7.12 0.18
N GLY A 15 -4.19 -7.11 -1.06
CA GLY A 15 -5.00 -7.28 -2.28
C GLY A 15 -5.36 -8.73 -2.60
N ASP A 16 -4.60 -9.69 -2.09
CA ASP A 16 -4.78 -11.13 -2.25
C ASP A 16 -4.14 -11.87 -1.07
N TRP A 17 -4.22 -13.20 -1.09
CA TRP A 17 -3.72 -14.04 0.00
C TRP A 17 -2.22 -13.88 0.25
N GLU A 18 -1.40 -13.85 -0.79
CA GLU A 18 0.06 -13.69 -0.64
C GLU A 18 0.40 -12.32 -0.03
N LYS A 19 -0.26 -11.24 -0.49
CA LYS A 19 -0.08 -9.89 0.07
C LYS A 19 -0.55 -9.79 1.52
N LEU A 20 -1.65 -10.47 1.87
CA LEU A 20 -2.11 -10.56 3.25
C LEU A 20 -1.05 -11.17 4.15
N GLN A 21 -0.51 -12.34 3.76
CA GLN A 21 0.55 -13.00 4.53
C GLN A 21 1.78 -12.09 4.69
N MET A 22 2.22 -11.45 3.59
CA MET A 22 3.35 -10.54 3.63
C MET A 22 3.10 -9.34 4.55
N ALA A 23 1.98 -8.65 4.43
CA ALA A 23 1.67 -7.49 5.27
C ALA A 23 1.64 -7.86 6.76
N VAL A 24 1.01 -8.98 7.09
CA VAL A 24 0.89 -9.48 8.47
C VAL A 24 2.26 -9.84 9.04
N LEU A 25 3.04 -10.65 8.31
CA LEU A 25 4.34 -11.15 8.80
C LEU A 25 5.41 -10.05 8.86
N TYR A 26 5.30 -9.01 8.01
CA TYR A 26 6.22 -7.87 8.02
C TYR A 26 5.79 -6.74 8.96
N GLY A 27 4.82 -6.97 9.84
CA GLY A 27 4.57 -6.13 11.01
C GLY A 27 3.48 -5.08 10.85
N ALA A 28 2.49 -5.29 9.99
CA ALA A 28 1.28 -4.47 10.00
C ALA A 28 0.51 -4.63 11.32
N ASP A 29 -0.04 -3.54 11.85
CA ASP A 29 -1.01 -3.59 12.97
C ASP A 29 -2.44 -3.85 12.45
N ALA A 30 -2.70 -3.43 11.21
CA ALA A 30 -3.94 -3.68 10.50
C ALA A 30 -3.69 -3.86 9.01
N VAL A 31 -4.57 -4.60 8.33
CA VAL A 31 -4.56 -4.74 6.88
C VAL A 31 -5.87 -4.26 6.29
N TYR A 32 -5.84 -3.67 5.08
CA TYR A 32 -7.06 -3.37 4.36
C TYR A 32 -7.18 -4.19 3.08
N LEU A 33 -8.35 -4.78 2.92
CA LEU A 33 -8.68 -5.67 1.81
C LEU A 33 -10.05 -5.33 1.21
N ALA A 34 -10.45 -6.04 0.18
CA ALA A 34 -11.80 -5.96 -0.38
C ALA A 34 -12.37 -7.33 -0.66
N GLY A 35 -13.68 -7.45 -0.55
CA GLY A 35 -14.44 -8.51 -1.18
C GLY A 35 -14.57 -8.30 -2.69
N THR A 36 -15.25 -9.20 -3.37
CA THR A 36 -15.49 -9.13 -4.81
C THR A 36 -16.46 -8.01 -5.22
N SER A 37 -17.18 -7.41 -4.27
CA SER A 37 -18.18 -6.36 -4.49
C SER A 37 -17.87 -5.11 -3.68
N PHE A 38 -18.34 -3.96 -4.18
CA PHE A 38 -18.29 -2.64 -3.51
C PHE A 38 -16.91 -2.10 -3.12
N GLY A 39 -15.81 -2.80 -3.45
CA GLY A 39 -14.44 -2.32 -3.21
C GLY A 39 -13.85 -1.61 -4.42
N MET A 40 -13.10 -0.55 -4.18
CA MET A 40 -12.22 0.06 -5.20
C MET A 40 -11.10 -0.91 -5.58
N ARG A 41 -10.55 -0.76 -6.80
CA ARG A 41 -9.51 -1.66 -7.35
C ARG A 41 -10.04 -3.04 -7.75
N SER A 42 -11.11 -3.08 -8.54
CA SER A 42 -11.70 -4.32 -9.08
C SER A 42 -10.72 -5.20 -9.88
N PHE A 43 -9.61 -4.63 -10.36
CA PHE A 43 -8.52 -5.36 -11.05
C PHE A 43 -7.35 -5.78 -10.13
N ALA A 44 -7.32 -5.35 -8.88
CA ALA A 44 -6.47 -5.99 -7.88
C ALA A 44 -7.11 -7.32 -7.45
N GLY A 45 -6.34 -8.24 -6.91
CA GLY A 45 -6.89 -9.40 -6.24
C GLY A 45 -7.91 -8.94 -5.18
N ASN A 46 -8.97 -9.70 -5.01
CA ASN A 46 -10.01 -9.48 -3.99
C ASN A 46 -10.34 -10.85 -3.39
N PHE A 47 -10.83 -10.85 -2.16
CA PHE A 47 -11.21 -12.09 -1.48
C PHE A 47 -12.63 -12.50 -1.83
N SER A 48 -12.84 -13.75 -2.17
CA SER A 48 -14.19 -14.31 -2.30
C SER A 48 -14.90 -14.38 -0.93
N ASP A 49 -16.20 -14.59 -0.95
CA ASP A 49 -17.00 -14.74 0.27
C ASP A 49 -16.52 -15.95 1.13
N GLU A 50 -15.95 -17.00 0.48
CA GLU A 50 -15.38 -18.17 1.15
C GLU A 50 -13.95 -17.91 1.69
N GLU A 51 -13.17 -17.10 1.01
CA GLU A 51 -11.79 -16.77 1.41
C GLU A 51 -11.75 -15.76 2.56
N LEU A 52 -12.71 -14.83 2.60
CA LEU A 52 -12.72 -13.71 3.54
C LEU A 52 -12.68 -14.15 5.02
N PRO A 53 -13.49 -15.10 5.51
CA PRO A 53 -13.40 -15.57 6.90
C PRO A 53 -12.04 -16.17 7.24
N ARG A 54 -11.41 -16.88 6.29
CA ARG A 54 -10.06 -17.44 6.46
C ARG A 54 -9.00 -16.35 6.52
N ALA A 55 -9.16 -15.29 5.73
CA ALA A 55 -8.25 -14.13 5.73
C ALA A 55 -8.32 -13.38 7.07
N VAL A 56 -9.52 -13.18 7.59
CA VAL A 56 -9.76 -12.55 8.89
C VAL A 56 -9.17 -13.42 10.02
N ASP A 57 -9.46 -14.72 10.04
CA ASP A 57 -8.91 -15.64 11.05
C ASP A 57 -7.38 -15.68 11.02
N PHE A 58 -6.77 -15.70 9.82
CA PHE A 58 -5.32 -15.65 9.70
C PHE A 58 -4.73 -14.36 10.30
N ALA A 59 -5.28 -13.19 9.97
CA ALA A 59 -4.81 -11.91 10.50
C ALA A 59 -4.99 -11.84 12.02
N HIS A 60 -6.16 -12.21 12.53
CA HIS A 60 -6.47 -12.19 13.97
C HIS A 60 -5.57 -13.11 14.79
N ARG A 61 -5.21 -14.31 14.29
CA ARG A 61 -4.24 -15.19 14.96
C ARG A 61 -2.86 -14.57 15.12
N HIS A 62 -2.52 -13.58 14.30
CA HIS A 62 -1.29 -12.80 14.41
C HIS A 62 -1.49 -11.46 15.13
N GLY A 63 -2.68 -11.19 15.69
CA GLY A 63 -3.00 -9.95 16.37
C GLY A 63 -3.22 -8.74 15.45
N VAL A 64 -3.43 -8.98 14.16
CA VAL A 64 -3.60 -7.96 13.11
C VAL A 64 -5.07 -7.76 12.80
N LYS A 65 -5.55 -6.51 12.80
CA LYS A 65 -6.93 -6.16 12.43
C LYS A 65 -7.17 -6.21 10.94
N VAL A 66 -8.43 -6.40 10.55
CA VAL A 66 -8.85 -6.42 9.14
C VAL A 66 -9.87 -5.33 8.87
N HIS A 67 -9.54 -4.42 7.94
CA HIS A 67 -10.44 -3.37 7.47
C HIS A 67 -10.92 -3.69 6.05
N ALA A 68 -12.22 -3.86 5.86
CA ALA A 68 -12.79 -4.14 4.53
C ALA A 68 -13.21 -2.84 3.82
N THR A 69 -12.81 -2.70 2.56
CA THR A 69 -13.24 -1.54 1.76
C THR A 69 -14.61 -1.77 1.15
N VAL A 70 -15.55 -0.87 1.47
CA VAL A 70 -16.89 -0.75 0.86
C VAL A 70 -17.00 0.69 0.34
N ASN A 71 -16.04 1.06 -0.51
CA ASN A 71 -15.76 2.46 -0.84
C ASN A 71 -15.97 2.82 -2.31
N THR A 72 -16.72 2.03 -3.07
CA THR A 72 -17.29 2.46 -4.34
C THR A 72 -18.46 3.39 -4.09
N MET A 73 -18.85 4.16 -5.11
CA MET A 73 -20.11 4.94 -5.11
C MET A 73 -21.23 4.08 -5.70
N PRO A 74 -22.07 3.42 -4.89
CA PRO A 74 -23.13 2.56 -5.39
C PRO A 74 -24.20 3.37 -6.12
N ARG A 75 -24.69 2.86 -7.24
CA ARG A 75 -25.86 3.40 -7.92
C ARG A 75 -27.12 2.80 -7.33
N SER A 76 -28.27 3.48 -7.53
CA SER A 76 -29.56 3.04 -6.95
C SER A 76 -29.87 1.54 -7.17
N GLY A 77 -29.59 0.98 -8.35
CA GLY A 77 -29.78 -0.45 -8.62
C GLY A 77 -28.80 -1.40 -7.93
N GLU A 78 -27.80 -0.88 -7.21
CA GLU A 78 -26.81 -1.67 -6.46
C GLU A 78 -27.06 -1.61 -4.95
N VAL A 79 -27.75 -0.57 -4.47
CA VAL A 79 -27.98 -0.33 -3.03
C VAL A 79 -28.72 -1.50 -2.37
N ASP A 80 -29.66 -2.14 -3.07
CA ASP A 80 -30.43 -3.25 -2.53
C ASP A 80 -29.58 -4.49 -2.18
N ARG A 81 -28.36 -4.58 -2.74
CA ARG A 81 -27.39 -5.65 -2.44
C ARG A 81 -26.43 -5.33 -1.30
N LEU A 82 -26.38 -4.07 -0.85
CA LEU A 82 -25.50 -3.65 0.25
C LEU A 82 -25.81 -4.36 1.57
N PRO A 83 -27.06 -4.51 2.00
CA PRO A 83 -27.38 -5.20 3.27
C PRO A 83 -26.74 -6.58 3.37
N GLU A 84 -26.96 -7.45 2.38
CA GLU A 84 -26.40 -8.80 2.36
C GLU A 84 -24.87 -8.78 2.40
N HIS A 85 -24.23 -7.88 1.63
CA HIS A 85 -22.78 -7.75 1.61
C HIS A 85 -22.23 -7.28 2.97
N LEU A 86 -22.89 -6.33 3.63
CA LEU A 86 -22.49 -5.83 4.95
C LEU A 86 -22.66 -6.91 6.03
N GLU A 87 -23.72 -7.69 6.00
CA GLU A 87 -23.92 -8.82 6.90
C GLU A 87 -22.81 -9.87 6.75
N LYS A 88 -22.41 -10.22 5.52
CA LYS A 88 -21.29 -11.14 5.26
C LYS A 88 -19.98 -10.63 5.86
N LEU A 89 -19.66 -9.33 5.71
CA LEU A 89 -18.46 -8.73 6.29
C LEU A 89 -18.51 -8.77 7.83
N ASN A 90 -19.67 -8.43 8.41
CA ASN A 90 -19.90 -8.49 9.85
C ASN A 90 -19.75 -9.91 10.40
N ASP A 91 -20.25 -10.92 9.68
CA ASP A 91 -20.21 -12.32 10.11
C ASP A 91 -18.83 -12.96 9.91
N ALA A 92 -18.07 -12.47 8.91
CA ALA A 92 -16.68 -12.83 8.73
C ALA A 92 -15.76 -12.28 9.85
N GLY A 93 -16.26 -11.37 10.71
CA GLY A 93 -15.50 -10.82 11.82
C GLY A 93 -14.55 -9.67 11.43
N VAL A 94 -14.85 -8.94 10.35
CA VAL A 94 -14.10 -7.76 9.94
C VAL A 94 -14.17 -6.69 11.03
N ASP A 95 -13.03 -6.06 11.38
CA ASP A 95 -12.94 -5.07 12.45
C ASP A 95 -13.52 -3.71 12.05
N ALA A 96 -13.28 -3.29 10.80
CA ALA A 96 -13.76 -2.00 10.31
C ALA A 96 -14.16 -2.03 8.84
N LEU A 97 -15.09 -1.15 8.48
CA LEU A 97 -15.53 -0.89 7.11
C LEU A 97 -15.04 0.48 6.66
N ILE A 98 -14.34 0.55 5.54
CA ILE A 98 -13.89 1.81 4.92
C ILE A 98 -14.93 2.21 3.88
N LEU A 99 -15.69 3.28 4.17
CA LEU A 99 -16.91 3.68 3.48
C LEU A 99 -16.73 5.04 2.77
N ALA A 100 -17.31 5.19 1.58
CA ALA A 100 -17.23 6.43 0.80
C ALA A 100 -18.62 7.05 0.47
N ASP A 101 -19.68 6.34 0.76
CA ASP A 101 -21.07 6.79 0.48
C ASP A 101 -21.86 6.92 1.78
N LEU A 102 -22.60 8.01 1.95
CA LEU A 102 -23.38 8.26 3.16
C LEU A 102 -24.48 7.21 3.36
N GLY A 103 -25.14 6.77 2.27
CA GLY A 103 -26.17 5.73 2.34
C GLY A 103 -25.57 4.40 2.81
N ALA A 104 -24.41 4.02 2.24
CA ALA A 104 -23.67 2.83 2.66
C ALA A 104 -23.22 2.94 4.13
N PHE A 105 -22.81 4.13 4.59
CA PHE A 105 -22.44 4.38 5.97
C PHE A 105 -23.60 4.17 6.97
N ILE A 106 -24.78 4.65 6.62
CA ILE A 106 -25.99 4.45 7.45
C ILE A 106 -26.40 2.98 7.46
N LEU A 107 -26.39 2.32 6.30
CA LEU A 107 -26.71 0.90 6.18
C LEU A 107 -25.70 0.03 6.94
N ALA A 108 -24.41 0.39 6.94
CA ALA A 108 -23.38 -0.31 7.69
C ALA A 108 -23.66 -0.31 9.20
N GLY A 109 -24.13 0.80 9.76
CA GLY A 109 -24.56 0.87 11.17
C GLY A 109 -25.69 -0.09 11.53
N LYS A 110 -26.54 -0.44 10.53
CA LYS A 110 -27.67 -1.36 10.70
C LYS A 110 -27.30 -2.83 10.48
N TYR A 111 -26.55 -3.11 9.41
CA TYR A 111 -26.31 -4.47 8.91
C TYR A 111 -24.92 -5.03 9.28
N ALA A 112 -23.99 -4.16 9.74
CA ALA A 112 -22.68 -4.56 10.23
C ALA A 112 -22.35 -3.87 11.58
N PRO A 113 -23.18 -4.04 12.63
CA PRO A 113 -23.06 -3.27 13.88
C PRO A 113 -21.80 -3.62 14.69
N ARG A 114 -21.13 -4.74 14.40
CA ARG A 114 -19.87 -5.12 15.07
C ARG A 114 -18.65 -4.44 14.45
N CYS A 115 -18.77 -3.95 13.21
CA CYS A 115 -17.67 -3.32 12.50
C CYS A 115 -17.62 -1.82 12.83
N GLN A 116 -16.41 -1.30 13.06
CA GLN A 116 -16.19 0.15 13.07
C GLN A 116 -16.47 0.75 11.68
N ARG A 117 -16.86 2.01 11.63
CA ARG A 117 -17.13 2.73 10.38
C ARG A 117 -16.07 3.80 10.18
N HIS A 118 -15.19 3.58 9.20
CA HIS A 118 -14.12 4.49 8.81
C HIS A 118 -14.49 5.20 7.52
N ILE A 119 -14.28 6.51 7.47
CA ILE A 119 -14.61 7.31 6.28
C ILE A 119 -13.43 7.32 5.32
N SER A 120 -13.66 6.87 4.08
CA SER A 120 -12.65 6.80 3.03
C SER A 120 -12.14 8.19 2.62
N THR A 121 -10.87 8.26 2.22
CA THR A 121 -10.26 9.46 1.60
C THR A 121 -11.06 9.97 0.37
N GLN A 122 -11.89 9.15 -0.24
CA GLN A 122 -12.76 9.54 -1.35
C GLN A 122 -13.83 10.56 -0.96
N GLN A 123 -14.10 10.74 0.34
CA GLN A 123 -14.93 11.84 0.85
C GLN A 123 -14.18 13.18 0.89
N SER A 124 -12.88 13.17 0.58
CA SER A 124 -12.05 14.38 0.49
C SER A 124 -12.15 15.26 1.74
N ILE A 125 -11.99 14.63 2.92
CA ILE A 125 -12.07 15.33 4.20
C ILE A 125 -10.83 16.22 4.35
N ALA A 126 -11.04 17.53 4.20
CA ALA A 126 -9.99 18.53 4.17
C ALA A 126 -10.12 19.60 5.27
N ASN A 127 -11.04 19.43 6.23
CA ASN A 127 -11.20 20.38 7.32
C ASN A 127 -11.85 19.73 8.54
N TYR A 128 -11.67 20.36 9.70
CA TYR A 128 -12.17 19.86 11.00
C TYR A 128 -13.71 19.79 11.07
N ALA A 129 -14.44 20.70 10.42
CA ALA A 129 -15.89 20.70 10.49
C ALA A 129 -16.50 19.48 9.77
N CYS A 130 -15.93 19.10 8.62
CA CYS A 130 -16.32 17.87 7.91
C CYS A 130 -15.93 16.62 8.71
N ALA A 131 -14.72 16.58 9.29
CA ALA A 131 -14.27 15.47 10.12
C ALA A 131 -15.16 15.28 11.36
N GLN A 132 -15.49 16.37 12.07
CA GLN A 132 -16.39 16.37 13.22
C GLN A 132 -17.80 15.90 12.86
N ALA A 133 -18.35 16.39 11.73
CA ALA A 133 -19.69 15.99 11.30
C ALA A 133 -19.79 14.47 11.05
N TRP A 134 -18.74 13.85 10.50
CA TRP A 134 -18.70 12.40 10.35
C TRP A 134 -18.63 11.66 11.70
N PHE A 135 -17.87 12.21 12.67
CA PHE A 135 -17.85 11.69 14.03
C PHE A 135 -19.22 11.76 14.70
N ASP A 136 -19.89 12.91 14.58
CA ASP A 136 -21.23 13.12 15.15
C ASP A 136 -22.28 12.17 14.53
N LEU A 137 -22.07 11.74 13.28
CA LEU A 137 -22.86 10.69 12.62
C LEU A 137 -22.47 9.26 13.06
N GLY A 138 -21.42 9.12 13.86
CA GLY A 138 -20.95 7.87 14.44
C GLY A 138 -19.80 7.16 13.69
N ALA A 139 -18.99 7.90 12.92
CA ALA A 139 -17.72 7.38 12.41
C ALA A 139 -16.68 7.31 13.54
N GLN A 140 -15.89 6.25 13.59
CA GLN A 140 -14.80 6.10 14.55
C GLN A 140 -13.48 6.66 13.99
N ARG A 141 -13.30 6.65 12.67
CA ARG A 141 -12.07 7.11 11.99
C ARG A 141 -12.39 7.84 10.69
N VAL A 142 -11.60 8.84 10.37
CA VAL A 142 -11.65 9.52 9.07
C VAL A 142 -10.28 9.45 8.38
N VAL A 143 -10.28 9.08 7.10
CA VAL A 143 -9.08 9.14 6.25
C VAL A 143 -9.03 10.52 5.63
N LEU A 144 -8.04 11.31 6.02
CA LEU A 144 -7.88 12.67 5.54
C LEU A 144 -7.54 12.72 4.04
N ALA A 145 -7.87 13.84 3.40
CA ALA A 145 -7.44 14.12 2.04
C ALA A 145 -5.91 14.17 1.96
N ARG A 146 -5.33 13.68 0.87
CA ARG A 146 -3.87 13.63 0.66
C ARG A 146 -3.26 14.96 0.26
N GLU A 147 -4.10 15.93 0.01
CA GLU A 147 -3.77 17.29 -0.40
C GLU A 147 -3.55 18.25 0.78
N LEU A 148 -3.64 17.73 2.02
CA LEU A 148 -3.44 18.51 3.24
C LEU A 148 -1.96 18.64 3.61
N GLY A 149 -1.58 19.85 4.04
CA GLY A 149 -0.31 20.12 4.68
C GLY A 149 -0.31 19.75 6.17
N MET A 150 0.90 19.66 6.77
CA MET A 150 1.07 19.30 8.18
C MET A 150 0.33 20.23 9.13
N ASP A 151 0.31 21.54 8.84
CA ASP A 151 -0.37 22.52 9.70
C ASP A 151 -1.89 22.37 9.67
N GLU A 152 -2.45 21.99 8.52
CA GLU A 152 -3.87 21.71 8.38
C GLU A 152 -4.28 20.45 9.15
N ILE A 153 -3.43 19.40 9.15
CA ILE A 153 -3.66 18.17 9.92
C ILE A 153 -3.62 18.48 11.43
N ARG A 154 -2.63 19.26 11.90
CA ARG A 154 -2.55 19.71 13.30
C ARG A 154 -3.78 20.53 13.69
N GLU A 155 -4.25 21.42 12.80
CA GLU A 155 -5.47 22.20 13.03
C GLU A 155 -6.71 21.32 13.14
N ILE A 156 -6.86 20.31 12.26
CA ILE A 156 -7.94 19.33 12.33
C ILE A 156 -7.88 18.62 13.67
N ARG A 157 -6.71 18.04 14.06
CA ARG A 157 -6.55 17.30 15.32
C ARG A 157 -6.93 18.13 16.52
N ARG A 158 -6.53 19.39 16.56
CA ARG A 158 -6.81 20.30 17.68
C ARG A 158 -8.29 20.61 17.84
N ARG A 159 -9.09 20.55 16.79
CA ARG A 159 -10.48 21.04 16.74
C ARG A 159 -11.55 19.95 16.68
N VAL A 160 -11.17 18.71 16.44
CA VAL A 160 -12.12 17.58 16.47
C VAL A 160 -12.12 16.90 17.81
N ASP A 161 -13.15 16.09 18.08
CA ASP A 161 -13.23 15.27 19.28
C ASP A 161 -11.99 14.37 19.40
N PRO A 162 -11.34 14.29 20.56
CA PRO A 162 -10.17 13.44 20.77
C PRO A 162 -10.41 11.94 20.50
N ALA A 163 -11.66 11.48 20.60
CA ALA A 163 -12.04 10.10 20.32
C ALA A 163 -12.12 9.78 18.81
N LEU A 164 -12.20 10.81 17.94
CA LEU A 164 -12.13 10.61 16.49
C LEU A 164 -10.70 10.27 16.09
N GLU A 165 -10.49 9.11 15.49
CA GLU A 165 -9.19 8.73 14.94
C GLU A 165 -8.95 9.39 13.57
N LEU A 166 -7.73 9.92 13.38
CA LEU A 166 -7.26 10.49 12.12
C LEU A 166 -6.31 9.51 11.42
N GLU A 167 -6.62 9.17 10.18
CA GLU A 167 -5.79 8.33 9.31
C GLU A 167 -5.24 9.17 8.15
N THR A 168 -3.94 9.04 7.85
CA THR A 168 -3.30 9.65 6.69
C THR A 168 -2.59 8.60 5.84
N PHE A 169 -2.51 8.82 4.54
CA PHE A 169 -1.55 8.08 3.73
C PHE A 169 -0.13 8.53 4.08
N CYS A 170 0.80 7.58 4.15
CA CYS A 170 2.22 7.87 4.40
C CYS A 170 3.12 7.36 3.27
N HIS A 171 2.63 6.46 2.40
CA HIS A 171 3.43 5.89 1.32
C HIS A 171 2.58 5.48 0.12
N GLY A 172 3.17 5.56 -1.08
CA GLY A 172 2.66 5.00 -2.32
C GLY A 172 2.13 6.01 -3.32
N ALA A 173 1.40 5.52 -4.30
CA ALA A 173 1.02 6.29 -5.48
C ALA A 173 0.04 7.43 -5.18
N MET A 174 0.36 8.63 -5.64
CA MET A 174 -0.51 9.82 -5.59
C MET A 174 -1.45 9.88 -6.80
N CYS A 175 -2.63 10.47 -6.61
CA CYS A 175 -3.55 10.83 -7.70
C CYS A 175 -3.29 12.27 -8.16
N VAL A 176 -3.58 12.53 -9.45
CA VAL A 176 -3.57 13.88 -10.03
C VAL A 176 -4.77 14.74 -9.56
N SER A 177 -5.83 14.11 -9.08
CA SER A 177 -7.05 14.74 -8.58
C SER A 177 -7.35 14.27 -7.17
N TYR A 178 -8.19 15.03 -6.46
CA TYR A 178 -8.78 14.53 -5.22
C TYR A 178 -9.38 13.13 -5.40
N SER A 179 -9.15 12.25 -4.46
CA SER A 179 -9.64 10.87 -4.49
C SER A 179 -11.17 10.85 -4.61
N GLY A 180 -11.70 10.05 -5.56
CA GLY A 180 -13.14 9.97 -5.82
C GLY A 180 -13.74 11.13 -6.63
N ARG A 181 -12.92 12.03 -7.19
CA ARG A 181 -13.38 13.20 -7.97
C ARG A 181 -12.89 13.22 -9.41
N CYS A 182 -12.14 12.22 -9.85
CA CYS A 182 -11.53 12.18 -11.17
C CYS A 182 -12.45 11.50 -12.20
N LEU A 183 -12.67 12.15 -13.33
CA LEU A 183 -13.41 11.61 -14.49
C LEU A 183 -12.48 11.27 -15.67
N LEU A 184 -11.19 11.54 -15.59
CA LEU A 184 -10.25 11.41 -16.70
C LEU A 184 -10.26 10.00 -17.31
N SER A 185 -10.23 8.97 -16.46
CA SER A 185 -10.24 7.57 -16.91
C SER A 185 -11.56 7.23 -17.64
N ASN A 186 -12.69 7.74 -17.15
CA ASN A 186 -13.97 7.52 -17.78
C ASN A 186 -14.01 8.14 -19.18
N TYR A 187 -13.63 9.43 -19.31
CA TYR A 187 -13.63 10.13 -20.60
C TYR A 187 -12.67 9.51 -21.61
N MET A 188 -11.45 9.12 -21.18
CA MET A 188 -10.42 8.66 -22.11
C MET A 188 -10.52 7.16 -22.46
N THR A 189 -11.10 6.33 -21.59
CA THR A 189 -11.05 4.87 -21.75
C THR A 189 -12.39 4.17 -21.49
N GLY A 190 -13.44 4.90 -21.14
CA GLY A 190 -14.73 4.34 -20.72
C GLY A 190 -14.69 3.63 -19.35
N ARG A 191 -13.54 3.63 -18.65
CA ARG A 191 -13.35 2.95 -17.37
C ARG A 191 -13.53 3.93 -16.22
N ASP A 192 -14.53 3.68 -15.36
CA ASP A 192 -14.89 4.57 -14.27
C ASP A 192 -13.90 4.43 -13.08
N SER A 193 -13.10 5.49 -12.89
CA SER A 193 -12.12 5.57 -11.81
C SER A 193 -12.75 5.59 -10.42
N ASN A 194 -13.94 6.16 -10.29
CA ASN A 194 -14.66 6.30 -9.01
C ASN A 194 -15.40 5.01 -8.62
N ARG A 195 -15.34 4.00 -9.48
CA ARG A 195 -15.90 2.67 -9.29
C ARG A 195 -14.83 1.55 -9.35
N GLY A 196 -13.58 1.91 -9.14
CA GLY A 196 -12.47 0.95 -9.06
C GLY A 196 -11.82 0.56 -10.38
N ALA A 197 -12.30 1.06 -11.52
CA ALA A 197 -11.82 0.67 -12.84
C ALA A 197 -10.81 1.66 -13.47
N CYS A 198 -10.09 2.44 -12.66
CA CYS A 198 -9.16 3.45 -13.15
C CYS A 198 -8.06 2.85 -14.05
N ALA A 199 -7.98 3.33 -15.29
CA ALA A 199 -6.93 2.99 -16.25
C ALA A 199 -5.63 3.76 -16.04
N GLN A 200 -5.61 4.73 -15.12
CA GLN A 200 -4.48 5.61 -14.81
C GLN A 200 -4.00 6.45 -16.02
N PRO A 201 -4.88 7.03 -16.84
CA PRO A 201 -4.47 7.77 -18.03
C PRO A 201 -3.62 9.00 -17.70
N CYS A 202 -3.78 9.60 -16.52
CA CYS A 202 -2.93 10.70 -16.05
C CYS A 202 -1.43 10.34 -15.96
N ARG A 203 -1.07 9.08 -16.17
CA ARG A 203 0.30 8.57 -16.11
C ARG A 203 0.86 8.20 -17.49
N TYR A 204 0.10 8.44 -18.56
CA TYR A 204 0.56 8.24 -19.91
C TYR A 204 1.24 9.50 -20.43
N GLN A 205 2.15 9.35 -21.37
CA GLN A 205 2.70 10.48 -22.09
C GLN A 205 1.70 10.96 -23.13
N TYR A 206 1.47 12.27 -23.18
CA TYR A 206 0.59 12.90 -24.14
C TYR A 206 1.31 14.04 -24.85
N ALA A 207 0.85 14.32 -26.08
CA ALA A 207 1.14 15.55 -26.77
C ALA A 207 -0.17 16.09 -27.35
N LEU A 208 -0.36 17.39 -27.30
CA LEU A 208 -1.47 18.04 -27.98
C LEU A 208 -1.12 18.20 -29.47
N MET A 209 -2.08 17.90 -30.32
CA MET A 209 -2.01 18.17 -31.74
C MET A 209 -3.17 19.11 -32.11
N GLU A 210 -2.88 20.20 -32.78
CA GLU A 210 -3.89 21.10 -33.30
C GLU A 210 -4.41 20.54 -34.65
N GLU A 211 -5.75 20.41 -34.80
CA GLU A 211 -6.37 19.88 -36.00
C GLU A 211 -5.93 20.63 -37.27
N LYS A 212 -5.68 21.94 -37.18
CA LYS A 212 -5.23 22.78 -38.28
C LYS A 212 -3.73 22.67 -38.60
N ARG A 213 -2.97 21.99 -37.73
CA ARG A 213 -1.51 21.73 -37.89
C ARG A 213 -1.19 20.25 -37.68
N PRO A 214 -1.67 19.36 -38.56
CA PRO A 214 -1.45 17.93 -38.42
C PRO A 214 0.04 17.60 -38.50
N GLY A 215 0.53 16.75 -37.58
CA GLY A 215 1.94 16.34 -37.52
C GLY A 215 2.84 17.20 -36.61
N GLU A 216 2.34 18.33 -36.07
CA GLU A 216 3.02 19.08 -35.03
C GLU A 216 2.50 18.64 -33.66
N TYR A 217 3.41 18.18 -32.80
CA TYR A 217 3.08 17.70 -31.44
C TYR A 217 3.60 18.68 -30.42
N PHE A 218 2.70 19.20 -29.59
CA PHE A 218 3.03 20.11 -28.50
C PHE A 218 3.06 19.29 -27.21
N PRO A 219 4.23 19.14 -26.56
CA PRO A 219 4.30 18.43 -25.28
C PRO A 219 3.45 19.16 -24.23
N VAL A 220 2.85 18.38 -23.34
CA VAL A 220 1.98 18.90 -22.28
C VAL A 220 2.79 19.04 -21.00
N PHE A 221 2.86 20.26 -20.44
CA PHE A 221 3.60 20.59 -19.23
C PHE A 221 2.71 21.29 -18.21
N GLU A 222 3.14 21.40 -16.96
CA GLU A 222 2.52 22.28 -15.97
C GLU A 222 3.38 23.50 -15.73
N ASP A 223 2.72 24.64 -15.62
CA ASP A 223 3.30 25.87 -15.11
C ASP A 223 2.37 26.52 -14.07
N GLU A 224 2.74 27.68 -13.54
CA GLU A 224 1.97 28.41 -12.54
C GLU A 224 0.54 28.81 -12.98
N LYS A 225 0.14 28.53 -14.22
CA LYS A 225 -1.10 28.99 -14.86
C LYS A 225 -2.08 27.90 -15.24
N GLY A 226 -1.73 26.61 -15.19
CA GLY A 226 -2.64 25.55 -15.56
C GLY A 226 -2.16 24.12 -15.34
N THR A 227 -3.12 23.22 -15.16
CA THR A 227 -2.89 21.79 -14.94
C THR A 227 -2.84 21.06 -16.27
N TYR A 228 -1.76 20.38 -16.50
CA TYR A 228 -1.51 19.50 -17.64
C TYR A 228 -1.61 18.04 -17.15
N ILE A 229 -1.87 17.09 -18.06
CA ILE A 229 -1.96 15.67 -17.69
C ILE A 229 -0.55 15.17 -17.40
N MET A 230 -0.23 14.90 -16.13
CA MET A 230 1.13 14.74 -15.67
C MET A 230 1.34 13.58 -14.73
N ASN A 231 2.61 13.15 -14.61
CA ASN A 231 3.07 12.04 -13.83
C ASN A 231 3.33 12.44 -12.37
N SER A 232 2.38 12.20 -11.49
CA SER A 232 2.55 12.45 -10.06
C SER A 232 3.66 11.59 -9.47
N ARG A 233 4.51 12.16 -8.63
CA ARG A 233 5.48 11.44 -7.81
C ARG A 233 4.77 10.53 -6.83
N ASP A 234 5.44 9.44 -6.42
CA ASP A 234 4.93 8.60 -5.33
C ASP A 234 5.22 9.29 -3.98
N MET A 235 4.34 9.09 -3.01
CA MET A 235 4.52 9.63 -1.65
C MET A 235 5.44 8.73 -0.84
N CYS A 236 6.35 9.31 -0.06
CA CYS A 236 7.14 8.62 0.95
C CYS A 236 7.38 9.55 2.15
N MET A 237 6.86 9.15 3.31
CA MET A 237 6.97 9.89 4.58
C MET A 237 7.82 9.16 5.61
N ILE A 238 8.64 8.20 5.18
CA ILE A 238 9.41 7.35 6.10
C ILE A 238 10.39 8.14 6.98
N ASP A 239 10.90 9.26 6.48
CA ASP A 239 11.80 10.15 7.20
C ASP A 239 11.09 11.16 8.13
N HIS A 240 9.75 11.18 8.12
CA HIS A 240 8.92 12.18 8.78
C HIS A 240 7.80 11.56 9.64
N LEU A 241 8.02 10.35 10.15
CA LEU A 241 7.02 9.66 10.98
C LEU A 241 6.82 10.35 12.33
N ASP A 242 7.86 10.97 12.86
CA ASP A 242 7.79 11.79 14.07
C ASP A 242 6.86 12.99 13.90
N ASP A 243 6.93 13.71 12.77
CA ASP A 243 6.03 14.81 12.47
C ASP A 243 4.55 14.38 12.42
N LEU A 244 4.28 13.22 11.78
CA LEU A 244 2.92 12.66 11.73
C LEU A 244 2.42 12.24 13.11
N MET A 245 3.29 11.66 13.95
CA MET A 245 2.96 11.33 15.34
C MET A 245 2.68 12.59 16.17
N ASP A 246 3.53 13.62 16.02
CA ASP A 246 3.38 14.90 16.74
C ASP A 246 2.15 15.69 16.25
N ALA A 247 1.70 15.46 15.01
CA ALA A 247 0.44 15.99 14.51
C ALA A 247 -0.79 15.26 15.05
N GLY A 248 -0.61 14.16 15.81
CA GLY A 248 -1.69 13.40 16.42
C GLY A 248 -2.42 12.51 15.42
N VAL A 249 -1.71 12.00 14.41
CA VAL A 249 -2.24 10.98 13.48
C VAL A 249 -2.30 9.63 14.21
N ASP A 250 -3.45 8.97 14.14
CA ASP A 250 -3.71 7.69 14.82
C ASP A 250 -3.40 6.47 13.95
N CYS A 251 -3.41 6.65 12.61
CA CYS A 251 -3.15 5.56 11.67
C CYS A 251 -2.39 6.03 10.43
N LEU A 252 -1.34 5.28 10.09
CA LEU A 252 -0.49 5.48 8.91
C LEU A 252 -0.83 4.44 7.85
N LYS A 253 -1.32 4.89 6.70
CA LYS A 253 -1.78 4.01 5.62
C LYS A 253 -0.79 3.94 4.47
N ILE A 254 -0.41 2.72 4.10
CA ILE A 254 0.38 2.44 2.90
C ILE A 254 -0.56 2.18 1.72
N GLU A 255 -0.46 2.95 0.63
CA GLU A 255 -1.15 2.64 -0.63
C GLU A 255 -0.35 1.60 -1.41
N GLY A 256 -0.99 0.56 -1.88
CA GLY A 256 -0.28 -0.48 -2.63
C GLY A 256 -1.09 -1.73 -2.96
N ARG A 257 -2.41 -1.72 -2.82
CA ARG A 257 -3.24 -2.91 -3.03
C ARG A 257 -3.08 -3.55 -4.41
N ALA A 258 -2.78 -2.75 -5.43
CA ALA A 258 -2.49 -3.21 -6.79
C ALA A 258 -0.98 -3.48 -7.04
N LYS A 259 -0.13 -3.28 -6.06
CA LYS A 259 1.31 -3.57 -6.15
C LYS A 259 1.58 -5.07 -5.89
N SER A 260 2.85 -5.49 -6.00
CA SER A 260 3.28 -6.87 -5.74
C SER A 260 3.25 -7.23 -4.24
N ALA A 261 3.29 -8.53 -3.93
CA ALA A 261 3.46 -9.01 -2.56
C ALA A 261 4.79 -8.56 -1.95
N TYR A 262 5.85 -8.52 -2.75
CA TYR A 262 7.14 -7.98 -2.37
C TYR A 262 7.07 -6.50 -1.94
N TYR A 263 6.35 -5.67 -2.70
CA TYR A 263 6.12 -4.28 -2.32
C TYR A 263 5.39 -4.18 -0.96
N ALA A 264 4.33 -4.96 -0.77
CA ALA A 264 3.59 -4.97 0.48
C ALA A 264 4.49 -5.38 1.66
N ALA A 265 5.32 -6.41 1.48
CA ALA A 265 6.27 -6.88 2.48
C ALA A 265 7.30 -5.81 2.84
N ILE A 266 8.09 -5.38 1.86
CA ILE A 266 9.26 -4.52 2.10
C ILE A 266 8.85 -3.14 2.63
N VAL A 267 7.81 -2.52 2.04
CA VAL A 267 7.36 -1.22 2.52
C VAL A 267 6.77 -1.34 3.94
N THR A 268 5.97 -2.37 4.22
CA THR A 268 5.42 -2.57 5.57
C THR A 268 6.54 -2.79 6.59
N GLY A 269 7.52 -3.66 6.28
CA GLY A 269 8.67 -3.93 7.16
C GLY A 269 9.50 -2.69 7.43
N ALA A 270 9.84 -1.93 6.39
CA ALA A 270 10.59 -0.68 6.53
C ALA A 270 9.86 0.32 7.44
N TYR A 271 8.58 0.57 7.17
CA TYR A 271 7.77 1.46 8.01
C TYR A 271 7.62 0.94 9.44
N ARG A 272 7.48 -0.38 9.65
CA ARG A 272 7.40 -0.98 10.98
C ARG A 272 8.64 -0.69 11.81
N HIS A 273 9.83 -0.99 11.28
CA HIS A 273 11.08 -0.76 11.98
C HIS A 273 11.32 0.72 12.28
N VAL A 274 11.15 1.60 11.29
CA VAL A 274 11.33 3.04 11.49
C VAL A 274 10.32 3.58 12.52
N LEU A 275 9.04 3.17 12.44
CA LEU A 275 8.01 3.62 13.35
C LEU A 275 8.28 3.16 14.80
N ASP A 276 8.78 1.95 14.98
CA ASP A 276 9.12 1.42 16.31
C ASP A 276 10.33 2.15 16.91
N ASP A 277 11.32 2.50 16.11
CA ASP A 277 12.47 3.27 16.57
C ASP A 277 12.08 4.70 16.93
N VAL A 278 11.32 5.39 16.06
CA VAL A 278 10.84 6.74 16.32
C VAL A 278 9.94 6.79 17.56
N ALA A 279 8.99 5.86 17.69
CA ALA A 279 8.09 5.80 18.85
C ALA A 279 8.84 5.54 20.17
N ALA A 280 9.92 4.77 20.11
CA ALA A 280 10.76 4.48 21.26
C ALA A 280 11.86 5.55 21.51
N GLY A 281 11.94 6.58 20.66
CA GLY A 281 13.00 7.58 20.73
C GLY A 281 14.39 7.05 20.46
N ARG A 282 14.50 5.95 19.69
CA ARG A 282 15.78 5.34 19.28
C ARG A 282 16.26 5.93 17.95
N PRO A 283 17.57 5.93 17.70
CA PRO A 283 18.10 6.25 16.38
C PRO A 283 17.56 5.24 15.34
N VAL A 284 17.07 5.76 14.21
CA VAL A 284 16.60 4.92 13.09
C VAL A 284 17.80 4.35 12.35
N ASP A 285 17.81 3.03 12.12
CA ASP A 285 18.81 2.38 11.28
C ASP A 285 18.56 2.77 9.80
N PRO A 286 19.54 3.40 9.11
CA PRO A 286 19.37 3.86 7.73
C PRO A 286 18.96 2.75 6.76
N VAL A 287 19.33 1.49 7.03
CA VAL A 287 19.00 0.37 6.15
C VAL A 287 17.49 0.27 5.87
N TRP A 288 16.66 0.58 6.86
CA TRP A 288 15.20 0.49 6.69
C TRP A 288 14.63 1.64 5.83
N ARG A 289 15.31 2.79 5.81
CA ARG A 289 14.98 3.90 4.89
C ARG A 289 15.32 3.54 3.46
N ASP A 290 16.46 2.85 3.26
CA ASP A 290 16.92 2.43 1.93
C ASP A 290 16.02 1.34 1.34
N GLU A 291 15.35 0.53 2.17
CA GLU A 291 14.46 -0.55 1.74
C GLU A 291 13.30 -0.07 0.84
N VAL A 292 12.79 1.13 1.07
CA VAL A 292 11.69 1.65 0.23
C VAL A 292 12.14 1.99 -1.20
N GLU A 293 13.44 2.15 -1.43
CA GLU A 293 14.01 2.33 -2.78
C GLU A 293 14.18 0.99 -3.52
N HIS A 294 14.15 -0.14 -2.81
CA HIS A 294 14.33 -1.47 -3.39
C HIS A 294 13.04 -2.09 -3.96
N VAL A 295 11.93 -1.35 -3.93
CA VAL A 295 10.66 -1.76 -4.55
C VAL A 295 10.39 -0.99 -5.84
N SER A 296 9.40 -1.43 -6.62
CA SER A 296 8.98 -0.69 -7.83
C SER A 296 8.22 0.58 -7.44
N HIS A 297 8.85 1.73 -7.65
CA HIS A 297 8.30 3.04 -7.30
C HIS A 297 8.59 4.08 -8.39
N ARG A 298 7.99 5.27 -8.28
CA ARG A 298 8.39 6.47 -8.98
C ARG A 298 9.22 7.33 -8.05
N HIS A 299 9.82 8.40 -8.59
CA HIS A 299 10.50 9.37 -7.75
C HIS A 299 9.61 9.78 -6.58
N TYR A 300 10.17 9.75 -5.39
CA TYR A 300 9.46 10.07 -4.17
C TYR A 300 9.32 11.57 -3.94
N SER A 301 8.28 11.93 -3.21
CA SER A 301 8.05 13.23 -2.62
C SER A 301 7.32 13.05 -1.29
N THR A 302 7.27 14.09 -0.49
CA THR A 302 6.47 14.12 0.74
C THR A 302 4.99 14.41 0.49
N GLY A 303 4.50 14.29 -0.76
CA GLY A 303 3.14 14.73 -1.09
C GLY A 303 2.96 16.21 -0.78
N PHE A 304 1.79 16.58 -0.29
CA PHE A 304 1.45 17.96 0.08
C PHE A 304 1.83 18.33 1.53
N PHE A 305 2.40 17.41 2.31
CA PHE A 305 2.66 17.64 3.74
C PHE A 305 3.53 18.87 4.01
N TYR A 306 4.51 19.15 3.15
CA TYR A 306 5.41 20.31 3.28
C TYR A 306 5.33 21.29 2.11
N GLY A 307 4.28 21.21 1.30
CA GLY A 307 4.06 22.10 0.16
C GLY A 307 3.67 21.33 -1.11
N GLN A 308 3.81 21.97 -2.26
CA GLN A 308 3.45 21.34 -3.53
C GLN A 308 4.43 20.20 -3.88
N PRO A 309 3.97 18.98 -4.17
CA PRO A 309 4.83 17.83 -4.39
C PRO A 309 5.63 17.89 -5.69
N GLY A 310 5.28 18.80 -6.59
CA GLY A 310 5.78 18.83 -7.95
C GLY A 310 5.37 17.63 -8.77
N GLN A 311 5.75 17.62 -10.03
CA GLN A 311 5.53 16.53 -10.98
C GLN A 311 6.89 16.04 -11.50
N PHE A 312 6.94 14.83 -12.03
CA PHE A 312 8.14 14.33 -12.68
C PHE A 312 7.93 14.31 -14.20
N TYR A 313 8.71 15.13 -14.90
CA TYR A 313 8.47 15.45 -16.31
C TYR A 313 9.28 14.60 -17.28
N GLU A 314 10.37 13.97 -16.83
CA GLU A 314 11.33 13.32 -17.70
C GLU A 314 10.80 12.01 -18.28
N ASP A 315 10.15 11.18 -17.45
CA ASP A 315 9.50 9.96 -17.92
C ASP A 315 8.38 9.47 -16.98
N ALA A 316 7.57 8.51 -17.45
CA ALA A 316 6.50 7.88 -16.68
C ALA A 316 6.92 6.50 -16.14
N ARG A 317 8.20 6.15 -16.22
CA ARG A 317 8.69 4.82 -15.88
C ARG A 317 8.76 4.65 -14.37
N TYR A 318 8.62 3.39 -13.95
CA TYR A 318 8.95 2.99 -12.59
C TYR A 318 10.43 2.68 -12.48
N ILE A 319 11.05 3.15 -11.40
CA ILE A 319 12.36 2.71 -10.96
C ILE A 319 12.21 1.25 -10.50
N ARG A 320 13.07 0.36 -10.99
CA ARG A 320 13.03 -1.10 -10.73
C ARG A 320 14.44 -1.65 -10.72
N ASP A 321 15.25 -1.13 -9.85
CA ASP A 321 16.69 -1.46 -9.76
C ASP A 321 16.94 -2.76 -9.00
N TRP A 322 15.88 -3.38 -8.46
CA TRP A 322 15.95 -4.64 -7.73
C TRP A 322 14.98 -5.67 -8.28
N GLN A 323 15.42 -6.92 -8.30
CA GLN A 323 14.64 -8.06 -8.74
C GLN A 323 14.60 -9.14 -7.67
N ILE A 324 13.41 -9.68 -7.40
CA ILE A 324 13.22 -10.84 -6.55
C ILE A 324 13.67 -12.08 -7.33
N CYS A 325 14.57 -12.87 -6.74
CA CYS A 325 15.03 -14.15 -7.29
C CYS A 325 14.17 -15.31 -6.79
N ALA A 326 13.96 -15.38 -5.48
CA ALA A 326 13.20 -16.46 -4.84
C ALA A 326 12.54 -16.01 -3.54
N VAL A 327 11.58 -16.82 -3.07
CA VAL A 327 10.94 -16.69 -1.76
C VAL A 327 11.30 -17.92 -0.94
N VAL A 328 11.72 -17.71 0.30
CA VAL A 328 11.99 -18.79 1.27
C VAL A 328 10.64 -19.34 1.74
N THR A 329 10.40 -20.61 1.53
CA THR A 329 9.18 -21.30 2.00
C THR A 329 9.41 -22.00 3.33
N ASP A 330 10.64 -22.43 3.62
CA ASP A 330 11.05 -23.03 4.88
C ASP A 330 12.57 -22.85 5.07
N CYS A 331 13.04 -22.90 6.32
CA CYS A 331 14.46 -22.82 6.63
C CYS A 331 14.77 -23.61 7.92
N THR A 332 15.75 -24.48 7.84
CA THR A 332 16.20 -25.24 9.03
C THR A 332 16.98 -24.34 10.00
N PRO A 333 17.13 -24.73 11.28
CA PRO A 333 17.96 -24.00 12.24
C PRO A 333 19.44 -23.85 11.81
N GLU A 334 19.93 -24.73 10.95
CA GLU A 334 21.26 -24.70 10.39
C GLU A 334 21.38 -23.79 9.14
N GLY A 335 20.28 -23.17 8.72
CA GLY A 335 20.25 -22.25 7.59
C GLY A 335 20.05 -22.91 6.22
N LEU A 336 19.66 -24.20 6.15
CA LEU A 336 19.28 -24.80 4.87
C LEU A 336 17.87 -24.31 4.49
N ALA A 337 17.79 -23.39 3.53
CA ALA A 337 16.55 -22.80 3.07
C ALA A 337 15.96 -23.59 1.90
N THR A 338 14.65 -23.82 1.96
CA THR A 338 13.83 -24.26 0.84
C THR A 338 13.23 -23.03 0.15
N LEU A 339 13.41 -22.94 -1.14
CA LEU A 339 13.11 -21.74 -1.95
C LEU A 339 12.16 -22.03 -3.09
N SER A 340 11.29 -21.08 -3.39
CA SER A 340 10.45 -21.06 -4.59
C SER A 340 10.95 -19.97 -5.55
N LEU A 341 11.38 -20.36 -6.74
CA LEU A 341 11.90 -19.45 -7.76
C LEU A 341 10.87 -18.43 -8.22
N ARG A 342 11.28 -17.18 -8.35
CA ARG A 342 10.50 -16.10 -8.98
C ARG A 342 11.14 -15.59 -10.26
N ASN A 343 12.45 -15.35 -10.23
CA ASN A 343 13.23 -14.93 -11.39
C ASN A 343 14.59 -15.61 -11.39
N LYS A 344 15.27 -15.60 -12.53
CA LYS A 344 16.55 -16.25 -12.74
C LYS A 344 17.66 -15.62 -11.90
N PHE A 345 18.47 -16.47 -11.32
CA PHE A 345 19.80 -16.16 -10.76
C PHE A 345 20.64 -17.41 -10.77
N ALA A 346 21.92 -17.27 -10.59
CA ALA A 346 22.87 -18.38 -10.69
C ALA A 346 23.75 -18.50 -9.44
N CYS A 347 24.32 -19.68 -9.26
CA CYS A 347 25.43 -19.90 -8.32
C CYS A 347 26.55 -18.89 -8.62
N ARG A 348 27.09 -18.27 -7.55
CA ARG A 348 28.09 -17.18 -7.53
C ARG A 348 27.54 -15.77 -7.83
N ASP A 349 26.27 -15.60 -8.11
CA ASP A 349 25.68 -14.25 -8.13
C ASP A 349 25.73 -13.63 -6.73
N GLN A 350 25.92 -12.30 -6.68
CA GLN A 350 25.74 -11.55 -5.45
C GLN A 350 24.23 -11.36 -5.24
N VAL A 351 23.74 -11.86 -4.12
CA VAL A 351 22.33 -11.78 -3.74
C VAL A 351 22.21 -11.18 -2.36
N GLU A 352 21.05 -10.61 -2.09
CA GLU A 352 20.69 -10.11 -0.78
C GLU A 352 19.48 -10.86 -0.25
N VAL A 353 19.49 -11.13 1.04
CA VAL A 353 18.41 -11.80 1.78
C VAL A 353 17.74 -10.79 2.69
N VAL A 354 16.42 -10.69 2.62
CA VAL A 354 15.60 -9.82 3.48
C VAL A 354 14.33 -10.57 3.89
N GLY A 355 13.89 -10.40 5.12
CA GLY A 355 12.72 -11.13 5.63
C GLY A 355 12.02 -10.43 6.79
N PRO A 356 10.93 -11.04 7.30
CA PRO A 356 10.30 -10.56 8.51
C PRO A 356 11.32 -10.46 9.64
N ASP A 357 11.42 -9.29 10.28
CA ASP A 357 12.37 -8.98 11.37
C ASP A 357 13.84 -9.34 11.06
N THR A 358 14.18 -9.50 9.78
CA THR A 358 15.53 -9.86 9.33
C THR A 358 16.17 -8.66 8.64
N LYS A 359 17.20 -8.09 9.26
CA LYS A 359 18.00 -7.03 8.64
C LYS A 359 18.61 -7.55 7.34
N PRO A 360 18.50 -6.81 6.22
CA PRO A 360 19.09 -7.24 4.96
C PRO A 360 20.57 -7.57 5.05
N PHE A 361 20.98 -8.66 4.42
CA PHE A 361 22.40 -9.05 4.33
C PHE A 361 22.74 -9.59 2.95
N THR A 362 23.94 -9.27 2.47
CA THR A 362 24.45 -9.71 1.18
C THR A 362 25.24 -11.00 1.31
N MET A 363 25.12 -11.88 0.33
CA MET A 363 25.90 -13.10 0.22
C MET A 363 26.18 -13.48 -1.24
N THR A 364 27.19 -14.30 -1.48
CA THR A 364 27.38 -14.98 -2.75
C THR A 364 26.51 -16.24 -2.78
N ALA A 365 25.64 -16.39 -3.79
CA ALA A 365 24.79 -17.56 -3.91
C ALA A 365 25.62 -18.85 -4.02
N PRO A 366 25.49 -19.80 -3.09
CA PRO A 366 26.23 -21.06 -3.14
C PRO A 366 25.61 -21.99 -4.21
N MET A 367 26.21 -23.18 -4.36
CA MET A 367 25.60 -24.26 -5.12
C MET A 367 24.25 -24.60 -4.52
N MET A 368 23.22 -24.62 -5.37
CA MET A 368 21.86 -25.00 -5.02
C MET A 368 21.67 -26.51 -5.24
N ILE A 369 20.60 -27.06 -4.70
CA ILE A 369 20.23 -28.47 -4.86
C ILE A 369 18.77 -28.54 -5.28
N ASP A 370 18.48 -29.31 -6.32
CA ASP A 370 17.12 -29.51 -6.79
C ASP A 370 16.32 -30.50 -5.91
N SER A 371 15.06 -30.72 -6.24
CA SER A 371 14.17 -31.64 -5.51
C SER A 371 14.58 -33.13 -5.60
N GLN A 372 15.52 -33.47 -6.46
CA GLN A 372 16.06 -34.82 -6.61
C GLN A 372 17.42 -34.99 -5.88
N GLY A 373 17.89 -33.93 -5.22
CA GLY A 373 19.19 -33.96 -4.52
C GLY A 373 20.39 -33.72 -5.44
N LEU A 374 20.16 -33.26 -6.69
CA LEU A 374 21.25 -33.03 -7.64
C LEU A 374 21.71 -31.55 -7.59
N PRO A 375 23.02 -31.31 -7.80
CA PRO A 375 23.57 -29.96 -7.86
C PRO A 375 22.92 -29.14 -8.96
N LEU A 376 22.49 -27.91 -8.61
CA LEU A 376 21.82 -26.97 -9.49
C LEU A 376 22.59 -25.64 -9.51
N THR A 377 23.12 -25.28 -10.67
CA THR A 377 23.84 -24.00 -10.84
C THR A 377 22.93 -22.83 -11.14
N GLU A 378 21.78 -23.08 -11.78
CA GLU A 378 20.80 -22.06 -12.18
C GLU A 378 19.41 -22.68 -12.22
N PRO A 379 18.49 -22.28 -11.33
CA PRO A 379 17.08 -22.70 -11.41
C PRO A 379 16.40 -21.97 -12.59
N LYS A 380 15.62 -22.70 -13.41
CA LYS A 380 15.14 -22.20 -14.71
C LYS A 380 13.62 -22.08 -14.83
N THR A 381 12.89 -22.89 -14.06
CA THR A 381 11.43 -22.97 -14.20
C THR A 381 10.75 -22.10 -13.14
N PRO A 382 9.83 -21.20 -13.49
CA PRO A 382 9.05 -20.43 -12.53
C PRO A 382 8.43 -21.34 -11.44
N GLN A 383 8.49 -20.89 -10.19
CA GLN A 383 8.05 -21.66 -9.01
C GLN A 383 8.80 -22.98 -8.75
N MET A 384 9.92 -23.21 -9.45
CA MET A 384 10.79 -24.35 -9.13
C MET A 384 11.18 -24.31 -7.64
N VAL A 385 11.05 -25.47 -6.97
CA VAL A 385 11.47 -25.63 -5.59
C VAL A 385 12.90 -26.20 -5.57
N PHE A 386 13.76 -25.60 -4.79
CA PHE A 386 15.16 -26.01 -4.60
C PHE A 386 15.63 -25.61 -3.20
N THR A 387 16.77 -26.11 -2.78
CA THR A 387 17.40 -25.74 -1.51
C THR A 387 18.70 -24.99 -1.73
N MET A 388 19.02 -24.08 -0.79
CA MET A 388 20.23 -23.29 -0.77
C MET A 388 20.68 -23.09 0.69
N GLN A 389 21.99 -23.23 0.96
CA GLN A 389 22.55 -22.95 2.28
C GLN A 389 22.70 -21.44 2.47
N LEU A 390 22.06 -20.91 3.52
CA LEU A 390 22.26 -19.55 4.01
C LEU A 390 23.26 -19.51 5.16
N PRO A 391 23.91 -18.38 5.43
CA PRO A 391 24.88 -18.24 6.53
C PRO A 391 24.25 -18.39 7.93
N HIS A 392 22.96 -18.07 8.04
CA HIS A 392 22.12 -18.23 9.24
C HIS A 392 20.66 -18.45 8.84
N PRO A 393 19.82 -19.01 9.72
CA PRO A 393 18.41 -19.23 9.43
C PRO A 393 17.68 -17.90 9.24
N VAL A 394 16.66 -17.92 8.36
CA VAL A 394 15.74 -16.81 8.14
C VAL A 394 14.30 -17.31 8.21
N PRO A 395 13.33 -16.46 8.57
CA PRO A 395 11.92 -16.86 8.60
C PRO A 395 11.41 -17.26 7.21
N PRO A 396 10.39 -18.13 7.13
CA PRO A 396 9.59 -18.27 5.91
C PRO A 396 9.05 -16.91 5.44
N MET A 397 8.81 -16.79 4.14
CA MET A 397 8.43 -15.55 3.44
C MET A 397 9.54 -14.49 3.37
N SER A 398 10.79 -14.85 3.69
CA SER A 398 11.97 -14.04 3.33
C SER A 398 12.22 -14.10 1.83
N PHE A 399 12.83 -13.05 1.29
CA PHE A 399 13.17 -12.92 -0.12
C PHE A 399 14.67 -13.06 -0.36
N ILE A 400 15.01 -13.73 -1.47
CA ILE A 400 16.31 -13.59 -2.12
C ILE A 400 16.12 -12.61 -3.28
N ARG A 401 16.94 -11.56 -3.34
CA ARG A 401 16.89 -10.53 -4.37
C ARG A 401 18.28 -10.13 -4.84
N HIS A 402 18.36 -9.47 -5.97
CA HIS A 402 19.59 -8.84 -6.44
C HIS A 402 19.32 -7.49 -7.10
N ALA A 403 20.34 -6.63 -7.10
CA ALA A 403 20.31 -5.41 -7.89
C ALA A 403 20.36 -5.74 -9.40
N VAL A 404 19.58 -5.06 -10.21
CA VAL A 404 19.54 -5.23 -11.67
C VAL A 404 20.24 -4.04 -12.30
N ASP A 405 21.36 -4.31 -12.98
CA ASP A 405 21.95 -3.28 -13.86
C ASP A 405 21.04 -3.12 -15.09
N LEU A 406 20.20 -2.11 -15.07
CA LEU A 406 19.33 -1.76 -16.19
C LEU A 406 20.12 -1.05 -17.31
N GLY A 407 21.46 -1.19 -17.34
CA GLY A 407 22.40 -0.67 -18.34
C GLY A 407 21.74 0.27 -19.32
N GLY A 408 21.82 1.57 -19.10
CA GLY A 408 21.53 2.67 -20.04
C GLY A 408 20.41 2.43 -21.07
N ARG A 409 19.15 2.26 -20.65
CA ARG A 409 18.00 2.29 -21.56
C ARG A 409 17.27 3.60 -21.51
#